data_725b526a73f7adcd48263f77fb40e03c
#
_entry.id   725b526a73f7adcd48263f77fb40e03c
#
_cell.length_a   1.000
_cell.length_b   1.000
_cell.length_c   1.000
_cell.angle_alpha   90.00
_cell.angle_beta   90.00
_cell.angle_gamma   90.00
#
_symmetry.space_group_name_H-M   'P 1'
#
loop_
_entity.id
_entity.type
_entity.pdbx_description
1 polymer ?
#
loop_
_entity_poly.entity_id
_entity_poly.type
_entity_poly.pdbx_seq_one_letter_code
_entity_poly.pdbx_strand_id
1 'polypeptide(L)'
;MSDIVVIGGGIAGLSAAARLSEHFSVTVLEREQATGYHASGRSAAMFEQNYGLPSTVALNKASAQYHREANGGYLSPRGLMIIAAREDAEAFDDDVVTMGIERISKDRAVELVPILDPAKFTFAGYHEAGYDIDTDRLMQDFIRQIR
;
A
#
# COMPACT_ATOMS: atom_id res chain seq x y z
N MET A 1 12.46 15.37 29.73
CA MET A 1 13.51 14.54 29.07
C MET A 1 12.74 13.42 28.40
N SER A 2 12.99 13.16 27.10
CA SER A 2 12.25 12.10 26.40
C SER A 2 12.78 10.73 26.81
N ASP A 3 11.89 9.79 27.02
CA ASP A 3 12.25 8.39 27.35
C ASP A 3 12.72 7.65 26.08
N ILE A 4 12.16 8.01 24.92
CA ILE A 4 12.44 7.38 23.63
C ILE A 4 12.67 8.44 22.56
N VAL A 5 13.68 8.21 21.71
CA VAL A 5 13.92 9.01 20.51
C VAL A 5 13.74 8.11 19.28
N VAL A 6 12.86 8.53 18.37
CA VAL A 6 12.64 7.89 17.07
C VAL A 6 13.31 8.71 15.98
N ILE A 7 14.19 8.11 15.19
CA ILE A 7 14.90 8.77 14.10
C ILE A 7 14.20 8.45 12.77
N GLY A 8 13.69 9.49 12.13
CA GLY A 8 12.98 9.46 10.85
C GLY A 8 11.47 9.65 10.99
N GLY A 9 10.95 10.67 10.30
CA GLY A 9 9.54 11.04 10.26
C GLY A 9 8.78 10.45 9.07
N GLY A 10 9.18 9.28 8.58
CA GLY A 10 8.41 8.50 7.61
C GLY A 10 7.33 7.66 8.29
N ILE A 11 6.51 6.92 7.49
CA ILE A 11 5.39 6.13 8.00
C ILE A 11 5.80 5.16 9.12
N ALA A 12 6.96 4.51 9.01
CA ALA A 12 7.46 3.56 9.99
C ALA A 12 7.79 4.24 11.33
N GLY A 13 8.53 5.36 11.28
CA GLY A 13 8.89 6.11 12.50
C GLY A 13 7.67 6.71 13.17
N LEU A 14 6.78 7.34 12.41
CA LEU A 14 5.56 7.95 12.95
C LEU A 14 4.60 6.94 13.55
N SER A 15 4.40 5.77 12.91
CA SER A 15 3.54 4.72 13.45
C SER A 15 4.12 4.12 14.76
N ALA A 16 5.43 3.90 14.80
CA ALA A 16 6.10 3.44 16.02
C ALA A 16 6.00 4.49 17.14
N ALA A 17 6.30 5.76 16.84
CA ALA A 17 6.21 6.85 17.80
C ALA A 17 4.80 7.02 18.36
N ALA A 18 3.77 6.95 17.52
CA ALA A 18 2.37 7.03 17.95
C ALA A 18 2.02 5.94 18.96
N ARG A 19 2.41 4.70 18.72
CA ARG A 19 2.17 3.59 19.65
C ARG A 19 2.98 3.69 20.94
N LEU A 20 4.23 4.07 20.84
CA LEU A 20 5.10 4.24 22.01
C LEU A 20 4.67 5.42 22.89
N SER A 21 4.11 6.49 22.29
CA SER A 21 3.65 7.65 23.04
C SER A 21 2.44 7.40 23.96
N GLU A 22 1.77 6.27 23.81
CA GLU A 22 0.72 5.84 24.76
C GLU A 22 1.29 5.54 26.16
N HIS A 23 2.59 5.22 26.25
CA HIS A 23 3.23 4.78 27.50
C HIS A 23 4.49 5.57 27.86
N PHE A 24 5.11 6.27 26.92
CA PHE A 24 6.40 6.93 27.05
C PHE A 24 6.37 8.35 26.50
N SER A 25 7.26 9.21 27.02
CA SER A 25 7.56 10.50 26.37
C SER A 25 8.43 10.26 25.15
N VAL A 26 7.91 10.54 23.95
CA VAL A 26 8.58 10.25 22.68
C VAL A 26 8.96 11.52 21.94
N THR A 27 10.19 11.57 21.42
CA THR A 27 10.64 12.61 20.49
C THR A 27 10.93 11.98 19.14
N VAL A 28 10.35 12.53 18.07
CA VAL A 28 10.68 12.17 16.69
C VAL A 28 11.64 13.18 16.12
N LEU A 29 12.77 12.72 15.57
CA LEU A 29 13.75 13.54 14.86
C LEU A 29 13.65 13.28 13.36
N GLU A 30 13.35 14.32 12.60
CA GLU A 30 13.37 14.29 11.13
C GLU A 30 14.41 15.31 10.63
N ARG A 31 15.22 14.91 9.66
CA ARG A 31 16.25 15.76 9.08
C ARG A 31 15.68 16.74 8.06
N GLU A 32 14.64 16.30 7.35
CA GLU A 32 14.03 17.10 6.28
C GLU A 32 13.05 18.13 6.86
N GLN A 33 12.63 19.07 6.02
CA GLN A 33 11.71 20.14 6.45
C GLN A 33 10.27 19.66 6.72
N ALA A 34 9.93 18.43 6.27
CA ALA A 34 8.61 17.84 6.43
C ALA A 34 8.73 16.33 6.66
N THR A 35 7.77 15.78 7.42
CA THR A 35 7.60 14.35 7.56
C THR A 35 7.18 13.71 6.23
N GLY A 36 7.54 12.43 6.02
CA GLY A 36 7.20 11.72 4.79
C GLY A 36 7.94 12.17 3.53
N TYR A 37 8.95 13.00 3.64
CA TYR A 37 9.65 13.64 2.50
C TYR A 37 10.22 12.62 1.49
N HIS A 38 10.67 11.47 1.94
CA HIS A 38 11.24 10.42 1.08
C HIS A 38 10.19 9.38 0.65
N ALA A 39 10.45 8.09 0.86
CA ALA A 39 9.64 6.99 0.34
C ALA A 39 8.15 7.07 0.68
N SER A 40 7.81 7.49 1.90
CA SER A 40 6.41 7.54 2.35
C SER A 40 5.54 8.54 1.57
N GLY A 41 6.10 9.70 1.22
CA GLY A 41 5.39 10.72 0.44
C GLY A 41 5.58 10.64 -1.08
N ARG A 42 6.33 9.64 -1.57
CA ARG A 42 6.60 9.44 -3.01
C ARG A 42 6.11 8.09 -3.52
N SER A 43 5.34 7.38 -2.71
CA SER A 43 4.76 6.09 -3.06
C SER A 43 3.57 6.27 -4.00
N ALA A 44 3.35 5.32 -4.92
CA ALA A 44 2.08 5.15 -5.63
C ALA A 44 0.96 4.72 -4.68
N ALA A 45 1.31 4.38 -3.45
CA ALA A 45 0.44 4.18 -2.30
C ALA A 45 -0.74 3.23 -2.56
N MET A 46 -0.46 2.08 -3.14
CA MET A 46 -1.45 1.02 -3.32
C MET A 46 -1.42 0.06 -2.13
N PHE A 47 -2.58 -0.32 -1.65
CA PHE A 47 -2.78 -1.39 -0.67
C PHE A 47 -3.37 -2.62 -1.37
N GLU A 48 -2.56 -3.68 -1.43
CA GLU A 48 -2.93 -5.01 -1.89
C GLU A 48 -2.52 -6.04 -0.84
N GLN A 49 -3.52 -6.65 -0.19
CA GLN A 49 -3.25 -7.49 0.98
C GLN A 49 -2.57 -8.83 0.66
N ASN A 50 -2.65 -9.29 -0.59
CA ASN A 50 -2.04 -10.56 -1.01
C ASN A 50 -0.70 -10.38 -1.75
N TYR A 51 -0.19 -9.15 -1.85
CA TYR A 51 1.05 -8.87 -2.55
C TYR A 51 2.28 -9.05 -1.66
N GLY A 52 3.28 -9.75 -2.19
CA GLY A 52 4.59 -9.90 -1.58
C GLY A 52 4.86 -11.27 -0.97
N LEU A 53 5.93 -11.36 -0.18
CA LEU A 53 6.31 -12.59 0.51
C LEU A 53 5.26 -13.00 1.57
N PRO A 54 5.20 -14.26 1.98
CA PRO A 54 4.21 -14.72 2.98
C PRO A 54 4.19 -13.90 4.27
N SER A 55 5.34 -13.42 4.74
CA SER A 55 5.44 -12.54 5.91
C SER A 55 4.82 -11.16 5.65
N THR A 56 5.00 -10.60 4.45
CA THR A 56 4.40 -9.32 4.04
C THR A 56 2.89 -9.47 3.92
N VAL A 57 2.42 -10.55 3.30
CA VAL A 57 0.98 -10.86 3.18
C VAL A 57 0.34 -11.00 4.56
N ALA A 58 1.00 -11.66 5.52
CA ALA A 58 0.50 -11.78 6.90
C ALA A 58 0.35 -10.41 7.58
N LEU A 59 1.34 -9.52 7.41
CA LEU A 59 1.29 -8.16 7.94
C LEU A 59 0.21 -7.31 7.25
N ASN A 60 0.10 -7.40 5.93
CA ASN A 60 -0.94 -6.69 5.17
C ASN A 60 -2.34 -7.10 5.64
N LYS A 61 -2.59 -8.41 5.80
CA LYS A 61 -3.86 -8.93 6.29
C LYS A 61 -4.16 -8.48 7.73
N ALA A 62 -3.16 -8.49 8.60
CA ALA A 62 -3.29 -8.04 9.98
C ALA A 62 -3.61 -6.54 10.09
N SER A 63 -3.09 -5.70 9.18
CA SER A 63 -3.32 -4.25 9.16
C SER A 63 -4.56 -3.82 8.37
N ALA A 64 -5.16 -4.71 7.58
CA ALA A 64 -6.23 -4.37 6.64
C ALA A 64 -7.45 -3.74 7.31
N GLN A 65 -7.88 -4.28 8.46
CA GLN A 65 -9.01 -3.73 9.21
C GLN A 65 -8.71 -2.32 9.71
N TYR A 66 -7.52 -2.10 10.26
CA TYR A 66 -7.10 -0.77 10.69
C TYR A 66 -7.16 0.24 9.54
N HIS A 67 -6.64 -0.10 8.38
CA HIS A 67 -6.67 0.80 7.22
C HIS A 67 -8.08 1.07 6.69
N ARG A 68 -9.00 0.14 6.85
CA ARG A 68 -10.41 0.33 6.43
C ARG A 68 -11.24 1.16 7.40
N GLU A 69 -10.99 1.07 8.70
CA GLU A 69 -11.93 1.53 9.71
C GLU A 69 -11.41 2.68 10.59
N ALA A 70 -10.10 2.69 10.90
CA ALA A 70 -9.54 3.68 11.80
C ALA A 70 -9.70 5.10 11.25
N ASN A 71 -10.19 6.01 12.10
CA ASN A 71 -10.39 7.42 11.78
C ASN A 71 -11.22 7.67 10.50
N GLY A 72 -12.16 6.79 10.19
CA GLY A 72 -13.01 6.85 9.00
C GLY A 72 -12.37 6.23 7.75
N GLY A 73 -11.29 5.48 7.92
CA GLY A 73 -10.61 4.72 6.87
C GLY A 73 -9.60 5.53 6.06
N TYR A 74 -8.63 4.83 5.53
CA TYR A 74 -7.54 5.38 4.70
C TYR A 74 -7.55 4.79 3.29
N LEU A 75 -8.46 3.86 2.98
CA LEU A 75 -8.51 3.15 1.71
C LEU A 75 -9.64 3.71 0.83
N SER A 76 -9.35 3.85 -0.47
CA SER A 76 -10.36 4.11 -1.50
C SER A 76 -10.29 3.06 -2.60
N PRO A 77 -11.43 2.63 -3.17
CA PRO A 77 -11.46 1.63 -4.24
C PRO A 77 -10.64 2.09 -5.45
N ARG A 78 -9.81 1.20 -5.98
CA ARG A 78 -9.00 1.44 -7.18
C ARG A 78 -9.10 0.29 -8.16
N GLY A 79 -9.00 -0.95 -7.66
CA GLY A 79 -8.77 -2.14 -8.46
C GLY A 79 -7.29 -2.33 -8.82
N LEU A 80 -6.95 -3.54 -9.23
CA LEU A 80 -5.63 -3.91 -9.71
C LEU A 80 -5.77 -4.68 -11.02
N MET A 81 -5.02 -4.24 -12.03
CA MET A 81 -4.87 -4.95 -13.30
C MET A 81 -3.41 -5.37 -13.46
N ILE A 82 -3.20 -6.62 -13.84
CA ILE A 82 -1.92 -7.09 -14.34
C ILE A 82 -2.06 -7.48 -15.81
N ILE A 83 -1.03 -7.16 -16.60
CA ILE A 83 -0.91 -7.59 -17.99
C ILE A 83 0.44 -8.26 -18.19
N ALA A 84 0.50 -9.27 -19.05
CA ALA A 84 1.73 -9.99 -19.29
C ALA A 84 1.91 -10.34 -20.77
N ALA A 85 3.15 -10.40 -21.21
CA ALA A 85 3.52 -10.93 -22.52
C ALA A 85 3.46 -12.47 -22.52
N ARG A 86 3.61 -13.08 -23.68
CA ARG A 86 3.54 -14.56 -23.79
C ARG A 86 4.67 -15.26 -23.03
N GLU A 87 5.84 -14.69 -23.03
CA GLU A 87 7.03 -15.19 -22.32
C GLU A 87 6.90 -15.18 -20.81
N ASP A 88 6.02 -14.34 -20.26
CA ASP A 88 5.80 -14.18 -18.82
C ASP A 88 4.59 -15.00 -18.29
N ALA A 89 4.13 -16.00 -19.08
CA ALA A 89 2.92 -16.78 -18.78
C ALA A 89 2.96 -17.42 -17.39
N GLU A 90 4.10 -18.03 -17.00
CA GLU A 90 4.25 -18.70 -15.71
C GLU A 90 4.14 -17.70 -14.54
N ALA A 91 4.83 -16.57 -14.62
CA ALA A 91 4.74 -15.52 -13.60
C ALA A 91 3.32 -14.94 -13.49
N PHE A 92 2.65 -14.75 -14.63
CA PHE A 92 1.26 -14.30 -14.65
C PHE A 92 0.32 -15.32 -14.00
N ASP A 93 0.51 -16.62 -14.25
CA ASP A 93 -0.30 -17.68 -13.66
C ASP A 93 -0.11 -17.74 -12.13
N ASP A 94 1.12 -17.57 -11.66
CA ASP A 94 1.45 -17.50 -10.25
C ASP A 94 0.80 -16.27 -9.56
N ASP A 95 0.86 -15.11 -10.20
CA ASP A 95 0.23 -13.89 -9.69
C ASP A 95 -1.31 -14.03 -9.61
N VAL A 96 -1.93 -14.62 -10.65
CA VAL A 96 -3.38 -14.89 -10.67
C VAL A 96 -3.80 -15.75 -9.47
N VAL A 97 -3.05 -16.81 -9.18
CA VAL A 97 -3.35 -17.70 -8.04
C VAL A 97 -3.05 -17.01 -6.70
N THR A 98 -1.87 -16.41 -6.57
CA THR A 98 -1.38 -15.85 -5.30
C THR A 98 -2.20 -14.65 -4.86
N MET A 99 -2.57 -13.78 -5.80
CA MET A 99 -3.30 -12.55 -5.52
C MET A 99 -4.82 -12.70 -5.66
N GLY A 100 -5.30 -13.83 -6.18
CA GLY A 100 -6.74 -14.07 -6.40
C GLY A 100 -7.31 -13.21 -7.52
N ILE A 101 -6.53 -13.00 -8.58
CA ILE A 101 -6.89 -12.17 -9.74
C ILE A 101 -7.77 -12.97 -10.71
N GLU A 102 -8.83 -12.37 -11.22
CA GLU A 102 -9.64 -12.94 -12.27
C GLU A 102 -9.00 -12.68 -13.64
N ARG A 103 -8.86 -13.74 -14.48
CA ARG A 103 -8.41 -13.56 -15.86
C ARG A 103 -9.50 -12.89 -16.67
N ILE A 104 -9.14 -11.86 -17.41
CA ILE A 104 -10.05 -11.13 -18.29
C ILE A 104 -9.56 -11.16 -19.75
N SER A 105 -10.48 -10.88 -20.67
CA SER A 105 -10.12 -10.72 -22.08
C SER A 105 -9.34 -9.44 -22.33
N LYS A 106 -8.58 -9.40 -23.43
CA LYS A 106 -7.89 -8.18 -23.85
C LYS A 106 -8.86 -7.03 -24.11
N ASP A 107 -10.03 -7.31 -24.68
CA ASP A 107 -11.05 -6.31 -24.93
C ASP A 107 -11.55 -5.71 -23.62
N ARG A 108 -11.78 -6.56 -22.61
CA ARG A 108 -12.17 -6.09 -21.29
C ARG A 108 -11.07 -5.28 -20.61
N ALA A 109 -9.80 -5.65 -20.77
CA ALA A 109 -8.67 -4.88 -20.25
C ALA A 109 -8.60 -3.48 -20.89
N VAL A 110 -8.76 -3.37 -22.21
CA VAL A 110 -8.79 -2.09 -22.94
C VAL A 110 -10.02 -1.26 -22.57
N GLU A 111 -11.18 -1.90 -22.36
CA GLU A 111 -12.38 -1.21 -21.88
C GLU A 111 -12.16 -0.54 -20.53
N LEU A 112 -11.50 -1.24 -19.60
CA LEU A 112 -11.17 -0.72 -18.25
C LEU A 112 -10.06 0.32 -18.29
N VAL A 113 -9.06 0.12 -19.15
CA VAL A 113 -7.89 1.00 -19.28
C VAL A 113 -7.62 1.31 -20.77
N PRO A 114 -8.29 2.32 -21.35
CA PRO A 114 -8.27 2.57 -22.79
C PRO A 114 -6.91 2.95 -23.41
N ILE A 115 -5.91 3.27 -22.60
CA ILE A 115 -4.55 3.56 -23.06
C ILE A 115 -3.77 2.28 -23.43
N LEU A 116 -4.26 1.08 -23.04
CA LEU A 116 -3.59 -0.17 -23.33
C LEU A 116 -3.63 -0.51 -24.83
N ASP A 117 -2.48 -0.90 -25.38
CA ASP A 117 -2.39 -1.47 -26.73
C ASP A 117 -2.52 -3.01 -26.64
N PRO A 118 -3.63 -3.61 -27.13
CA PRO A 118 -3.86 -5.04 -27.04
C PRO A 118 -2.85 -5.88 -27.84
N ALA A 119 -2.07 -5.27 -28.71
CA ALA A 119 -0.99 -5.95 -29.43
C ALA A 119 0.27 -6.16 -28.56
N LYS A 120 0.39 -5.45 -27.44
CA LYS A 120 1.57 -5.44 -26.58
C LYS A 120 1.51 -6.42 -25.41
N PHE A 121 0.38 -7.06 -25.16
CA PHE A 121 0.24 -8.09 -24.10
C PHE A 121 -0.55 -9.29 -24.60
N THR A 122 -0.38 -10.42 -23.92
CA THR A 122 -1.06 -11.67 -24.25
C THR A 122 -2.11 -12.02 -23.19
N PHE A 123 -1.81 -11.77 -21.94
CA PHE A 123 -2.65 -12.09 -20.80
C PHE A 123 -3.04 -10.81 -20.05
N ALA A 124 -4.24 -10.83 -19.49
CA ALA A 124 -4.73 -9.78 -18.60
C ALA A 124 -5.51 -10.39 -17.43
N GLY A 125 -5.34 -9.80 -16.26
CA GLY A 125 -6.08 -10.17 -15.06
C GLY A 125 -6.48 -8.92 -14.28
N TYR A 126 -7.60 -8.98 -13.59
CA TYR A 126 -8.15 -7.88 -12.81
C TYR A 126 -8.83 -8.37 -11.54
N HIS A 127 -8.75 -7.58 -10.50
CA HIS A 127 -9.61 -7.72 -9.34
C HIS A 127 -9.89 -6.36 -8.67
N GLU A 128 -11.02 -6.27 -7.97
CA GLU A 128 -11.47 -5.03 -7.34
C GLU A 128 -10.82 -4.76 -5.98
N ALA A 129 -10.14 -5.75 -5.38
CA ALA A 129 -9.62 -5.66 -4.02
C ALA A 129 -8.26 -4.92 -3.89
N GLY A 130 -7.82 -4.24 -4.94
CA GLY A 130 -6.75 -3.24 -4.87
C GLY A 130 -7.30 -1.88 -4.44
N TYR A 131 -6.61 -1.19 -3.53
CA TYR A 131 -7.03 0.09 -2.99
C TYR A 131 -5.90 1.12 -3.08
N ASP A 132 -6.26 2.38 -3.30
CA ASP A 132 -5.36 3.48 -2.93
C ASP A 132 -5.36 3.62 -1.41
N ILE A 133 -4.20 3.94 -0.82
CA ILE A 133 -4.07 4.26 0.60
C ILE A 133 -3.60 5.71 0.75
N ASP A 134 -4.38 6.51 1.49
CA ASP A 134 -4.02 7.89 1.81
C ASP A 134 -2.92 7.91 2.88
N THR A 135 -1.68 7.84 2.41
CA THR A 135 -0.49 7.81 3.27
C THR A 135 -0.26 9.12 4.01
N ASP A 136 -0.63 10.25 3.43
CA ASP A 136 -0.50 11.54 4.11
C ASP A 136 -1.46 11.63 5.30
N ARG A 137 -2.74 11.35 5.08
CA ARG A 137 -3.75 11.32 6.14
C ARG A 137 -3.36 10.35 7.25
N LEU A 138 -2.86 9.16 6.89
CA LEU A 138 -2.40 8.15 7.84
C LEU A 138 -1.23 8.67 8.70
N MET A 139 -0.23 9.32 8.08
CA MET A 139 0.89 9.92 8.79
C MET A 139 0.45 11.10 9.68
N GLN A 140 -0.45 11.96 9.20
CA GLN A 140 -0.99 13.07 10.00
C GLN A 140 -1.76 12.55 11.23
N ASP A 141 -2.46 11.44 11.11
CA ASP A 141 -3.14 10.82 12.26
C ASP A 141 -2.14 10.28 13.29
N PHE A 142 -1.05 9.67 12.86
CA PHE A 142 0.03 9.27 13.77
C PHE A 142 0.68 10.47 14.46
N ILE A 143 0.95 11.55 13.74
CA ILE A 143 1.51 12.79 14.32
C ILE A 143 0.58 13.34 15.41
N ARG A 144 -0.73 13.34 15.18
CA ARG A 144 -1.70 13.80 16.21
C ARG A 144 -1.76 12.90 17.45
N GLN A 145 -1.40 11.64 17.34
CA GLN A 145 -1.34 10.70 18.47
C GLN A 145 -0.06 10.86 19.31
N ILE A 146 1.04 11.35 18.71
CA ILE A 146 2.31 11.55 19.43
C ILE A 146 2.14 12.70 20.43
N ARG A 147 2.36 12.41 21.70
CA ARG A 147 2.22 13.33 22.84
C ARG A 147 3.56 13.69 23.44
#